data_90245acf6e3f2d709ea265a742437769
#
_entry.id   90245acf6e3f2d709ea265a742437769
#
_cell.length_a   1.000
_cell.length_b   1.000
_cell.length_c   1.000
_cell.angle_alpha   90.00
_cell.angle_beta   90.00
_cell.angle_gamma   90.00
#
_symmetry.space_group_name_H-M   'P 1'
#
loop_
_entity.id
_entity.type
_entity.pdbx_description
1 polymer ?
#
loop_
_entity_poly.entity_id
_entity_poly.type
_entity_poly.pdbx_seq_one_letter_code
_entity_poly.pdbx_strand_id
1 'polypeptide(L)'
;IGWCEPFMAGPAGSTWPVDAMVAENGAVAFTRGSGAQPTLVKRYQQDTAIRSANQARMREIAAMVAAEVPGVNLSRDSVGRETDLAFDYAEFDQHPPETVQQVLALLQREGMQTTVSSIHIHGCFGDFNKWQGAHWIVRALWGRDLAQEQDRWVFVGDSGNDPAMFQP
;
A
#
# COMPACT_ATOMS: atom_id res chain seq x y z
N ILE A 1 -6.84 1.73 -1.10
CA ILE A 1 -7.97 1.08 -0.36
C ILE A 1 -9.29 1.29 -1.10
N GLY A 2 -9.65 2.49 -1.51
CA GLY A 2 -10.92 2.78 -2.19
C GLY A 2 -11.21 1.94 -3.45
N TRP A 3 -10.17 1.44 -4.12
CA TRP A 3 -10.31 0.54 -5.26
C TRP A 3 -10.62 -0.91 -4.87
N CYS A 4 -10.16 -1.37 -3.69
CA CYS A 4 -10.30 -2.77 -3.30
C CYS A 4 -11.77 -3.14 -2.96
N GLU A 5 -12.49 -2.25 -2.32
CA GLU A 5 -13.86 -2.51 -1.88
C GLU A 5 -14.82 -2.83 -3.03
N PRO A 6 -14.90 -2.02 -4.12
CA PRO A 6 -15.79 -2.32 -5.24
C PRO A 6 -15.48 -3.65 -5.93
N PHE A 7 -14.21 -4.02 -6.03
CA PHE A 7 -13.80 -5.26 -6.70
C PHE A 7 -14.04 -6.51 -5.85
N MET A 8 -14.10 -6.39 -4.53
CA MET A 8 -14.31 -7.53 -3.64
C MET A 8 -15.77 -7.64 -3.13
N ALA A 9 -16.48 -6.52 -2.96
CA ALA A 9 -17.80 -6.47 -2.35
C ALA A 9 -18.88 -5.84 -3.26
N GLY A 10 -18.60 -5.62 -4.53
CA GLY A 10 -19.54 -5.06 -5.50
C GLY A 10 -20.72 -6.01 -5.79
N PRO A 11 -21.70 -5.57 -6.61
CA PRO A 11 -22.85 -6.39 -7.02
C PRO A 11 -22.41 -7.72 -7.63
N ALA A 12 -23.25 -8.74 -7.51
CA ALA A 12 -23.00 -10.05 -8.09
C ALA A 12 -22.64 -9.93 -9.59
N GLY A 13 -21.52 -10.53 -9.99
CA GLY A 13 -20.99 -10.48 -11.35
C GLY A 13 -19.97 -9.36 -11.61
N SER A 14 -19.81 -8.39 -10.69
CA SER A 14 -18.77 -7.34 -10.78
C SER A 14 -17.55 -7.60 -9.88
N THR A 15 -17.61 -8.60 -9.01
CA THR A 15 -16.52 -8.93 -8.08
C THR A 15 -15.46 -9.78 -8.74
N TRP A 16 -14.20 -9.46 -8.48
CA TRP A 16 -13.08 -10.27 -8.93
C TRP A 16 -13.02 -11.59 -8.16
N PRO A 17 -12.66 -12.71 -8.82
CA PRO A 17 -12.50 -14.02 -8.19
C PRO A 17 -11.16 -14.11 -7.44
N VAL A 18 -10.98 -13.26 -6.43
CA VAL A 18 -9.76 -13.20 -5.60
C VAL A 18 -10.11 -13.53 -4.15
N ASP A 19 -9.20 -14.18 -3.44
CA ASP A 19 -9.35 -14.54 -2.03
C ASP A 19 -9.01 -13.35 -1.11
N ALA A 20 -8.04 -12.55 -1.52
CA ALA A 20 -7.61 -11.35 -0.83
C ALA A 20 -7.09 -10.29 -1.79
N MET A 21 -7.15 -9.03 -1.37
CA MET A 21 -6.43 -7.92 -1.99
C MET A 21 -5.57 -7.26 -0.92
N VAL A 22 -4.26 -7.17 -1.18
CA VAL A 22 -3.30 -6.50 -0.30
C VAL A 22 -2.98 -5.14 -0.91
N ALA A 23 -3.06 -4.10 -0.10
CA ALA A 23 -2.87 -2.71 -0.53
C ALA A 23 -1.78 -2.02 0.31
N GLU A 24 -1.42 -0.80 -0.11
CA GLU A 24 -0.47 0.07 0.58
C GLU A 24 0.83 -0.65 0.92
N ASN A 25 1.45 -1.22 -0.11
CA ASN A 25 2.71 -1.97 -0.06
C ASN A 25 2.74 -3.13 0.97
N GLY A 26 1.59 -3.69 1.32
CA GLY A 26 1.51 -4.83 2.23
C GLY A 26 0.89 -4.52 3.58
N ALA A 27 0.67 -3.26 3.93
CA ALA A 27 0.24 -2.86 5.28
C ALA A 27 -1.21 -3.23 5.61
N VAL A 28 -2.08 -3.28 4.62
CA VAL A 28 -3.52 -3.56 4.77
C VAL A 28 -3.98 -4.62 3.78
N ALA A 29 -4.90 -5.46 4.18
CA ALA A 29 -5.53 -6.46 3.30
C ALA A 29 -7.04 -6.48 3.47
N PHE A 30 -7.72 -6.79 2.37
CA PHE A 30 -9.13 -7.09 2.32
C PHE A 30 -9.30 -8.58 2.06
N THR A 31 -10.16 -9.22 2.83
CA THR A 31 -10.49 -10.64 2.69
C THR A 31 -12.00 -10.82 2.73
N ARG A 32 -12.48 -11.91 2.18
CA ARG A 32 -13.90 -12.28 2.32
C ARG A 32 -14.12 -12.90 3.69
N GLY A 33 -15.16 -12.45 4.40
CA GLY A 33 -15.61 -13.08 5.64
C GLY A 33 -16.32 -14.39 5.36
N SER A 34 -16.31 -15.28 6.35
CA SER A 34 -17.09 -16.53 6.32
C SER A 34 -18.55 -16.24 6.65
N GLY A 35 -19.49 -16.44 5.71
CA GLY A 35 -20.92 -16.25 5.93
C GLY A 35 -21.73 -16.39 4.64
N ALA A 36 -23.06 -16.52 4.78
CA ALA A 36 -23.97 -16.64 3.64
C ALA A 36 -24.02 -15.37 2.78
N GLN A 37 -23.64 -14.22 3.33
CA GLN A 37 -23.41 -12.99 2.58
C GLN A 37 -21.92 -12.63 2.67
N PRO A 38 -21.27 -12.32 1.53
CA PRO A 38 -19.87 -11.94 1.54
C PRO A 38 -19.70 -10.58 2.24
N THR A 39 -19.20 -10.61 3.46
CA THR A 39 -18.75 -9.41 4.16
C THR A 39 -17.28 -9.17 3.84
N LEU A 40 -16.92 -7.92 3.61
CA LEU A 40 -15.51 -7.56 3.45
C LEU A 40 -14.88 -7.37 4.83
N VAL A 41 -13.79 -8.07 5.06
CA VAL A 41 -13.01 -7.96 6.31
C VAL A 41 -11.71 -7.24 6.00
N LYS A 42 -11.52 -6.07 6.61
CA LYS A 42 -10.29 -5.31 6.52
C LYS A 42 -9.33 -5.76 7.64
N ARG A 43 -8.09 -6.07 7.28
CA ARG A 43 -7.04 -6.54 8.16
C ARG A 43 -5.83 -5.63 8.06
N TYR A 44 -5.14 -5.41 9.15
CA TYR A 44 -3.95 -4.56 9.21
C TYR A 44 -2.81 -5.30 9.89
N GLN A 45 -1.58 -5.04 9.46
CA GLN A 45 -0.39 -5.55 10.12
C GLN A 45 -0.09 -4.81 11.43
N GLN A 46 -0.44 -3.52 11.52
CA GLN A 46 -0.29 -2.71 12.73
C GLN A 46 -1.60 -2.63 13.51
N ASP A 47 -1.50 -2.49 14.82
CA ASP A 47 -2.65 -2.25 15.67
C ASP A 47 -3.24 -0.84 15.49
N THR A 48 -4.42 -0.62 16.06
CA THR A 48 -5.17 0.63 15.90
C THR A 48 -4.46 1.83 16.51
N ALA A 49 -3.78 1.66 17.66
CA ALA A 49 -3.12 2.77 18.36
C ALA A 49 -1.92 3.28 17.52
N ILE A 50 -1.10 2.36 17.02
CA ILE A 50 0.02 2.66 16.13
C ILE A 50 -0.48 3.34 14.85
N ARG A 51 -1.50 2.80 14.19
CA ARG A 51 -2.05 3.40 12.97
C ARG A 51 -2.58 4.82 13.21
N SER A 52 -3.30 5.05 14.31
CA SER A 52 -3.82 6.38 14.63
C SER A 52 -2.72 7.40 14.85
N ALA A 53 -1.65 7.02 15.56
CA ALA A 53 -0.47 7.87 15.74
C ALA A 53 0.23 8.17 14.41
N ASN A 54 0.44 7.13 13.59
CA ASN A 54 1.05 7.26 12.27
C ASN A 54 0.22 8.16 11.35
N GLN A 55 -1.11 8.03 11.34
CA GLN A 55 -1.99 8.89 10.53
C GLN A 55 -1.91 10.36 10.94
N ALA A 56 -1.82 10.65 12.25
CA ALA A 56 -1.62 12.01 12.71
C ALA A 56 -0.29 12.58 12.18
N ARG A 57 0.79 11.80 12.31
CA ARG A 57 2.11 12.21 11.84
C ARG A 57 2.17 12.35 10.31
N MET A 58 1.56 11.45 9.56
CA MET A 58 1.48 11.53 8.10
C MET A 58 0.79 12.81 7.61
N ARG A 59 -0.26 13.28 8.29
CA ARG A 59 -0.89 14.57 7.94
C ARG A 59 0.04 15.76 8.11
N GLU A 60 0.85 15.76 9.16
CA GLU A 60 1.86 16.81 9.39
C GLU A 60 2.93 16.77 8.28
N ILE A 61 3.42 15.58 7.94
CA ILE A 61 4.42 15.40 6.90
C ILE A 61 3.88 15.79 5.52
N ALA A 62 2.63 15.45 5.21
CA ALA A 62 1.99 15.90 3.97
C ALA A 62 1.95 17.42 3.86
N ALA A 63 1.67 18.12 4.97
CA ALA A 63 1.74 19.58 5.00
C ALA A 63 3.17 20.13 4.84
N MET A 64 4.17 19.44 5.39
CA MET A 64 5.59 19.79 5.18
C MET A 64 5.99 19.64 3.71
N VAL A 65 5.62 18.54 3.05
CA VAL A 65 5.89 18.35 1.61
C VAL A 65 5.26 19.48 0.80
N ALA A 66 4.00 19.81 1.06
CA ALA A 66 3.32 20.90 0.35
C ALA A 66 4.00 22.26 0.53
N ALA A 67 4.61 22.51 1.69
CA ALA A 67 5.32 23.75 1.99
C ALA A 67 6.75 23.79 1.42
N GLU A 68 7.50 22.68 1.53
CA GLU A 68 8.92 22.62 1.15
C GLU A 68 9.15 22.25 -0.32
N VAL A 69 8.19 21.56 -0.95
CA VAL A 69 8.25 21.13 -2.37
C VAL A 69 6.98 21.59 -3.09
N PRO A 70 6.86 22.89 -3.38
CA PRO A 70 5.66 23.44 -4.00
C PRO A 70 5.33 22.80 -5.35
N GLY A 71 4.05 22.52 -5.59
CA GLY A 71 3.55 21.91 -6.81
C GLY A 71 3.43 20.38 -6.76
N VAL A 72 4.00 19.72 -5.75
CA VAL A 72 3.77 18.30 -5.53
C VAL A 72 2.45 18.10 -4.80
N ASN A 73 1.59 17.24 -5.35
CA ASN A 73 0.27 16.96 -4.82
C ASN A 73 0.19 15.53 -4.27
N LEU A 74 -0.66 15.32 -3.28
CA LEU A 74 -1.07 13.97 -2.89
C LEU A 74 -1.79 13.31 -4.08
N SER A 75 -1.60 12.00 -4.23
CA SER A 75 -2.34 11.19 -5.20
C SER A 75 -3.86 11.32 -5.01
N ARG A 76 -4.63 11.22 -6.09
CA ARG A 76 -6.09 11.40 -6.03
C ARG A 76 -6.81 10.37 -5.17
N ASP A 77 -6.20 9.22 -4.94
CA ASP A 77 -6.71 8.17 -4.06
C ASP A 77 -6.32 8.33 -2.58
N SER A 78 -5.65 9.43 -2.22
CA SER A 78 -5.17 9.69 -0.85
C SER A 78 -6.28 9.68 0.20
N VAL A 79 -7.51 10.06 -0.17
CA VAL A 79 -8.66 10.01 0.75
C VAL A 79 -8.96 8.59 1.22
N GLY A 80 -8.63 7.59 0.40
CA GLY A 80 -8.83 6.18 0.73
C GLY A 80 -7.60 5.49 1.36
N ARG A 81 -6.47 6.19 1.52
CA ARG A 81 -5.25 5.62 2.10
C ARG A 81 -5.24 5.74 3.61
N GLU A 82 -4.78 4.71 4.29
CA GLU A 82 -4.82 4.63 5.75
C GLU A 82 -3.45 4.42 6.40
N THR A 83 -2.48 3.85 5.68
CA THR A 83 -1.20 3.43 6.25
C THR A 83 0.01 3.99 5.51
N ASP A 84 -0.20 4.66 4.37
CA ASP A 84 0.86 5.34 3.64
C ASP A 84 0.42 6.72 3.13
N LEU A 85 1.39 7.56 2.78
CA LEU A 85 1.24 8.73 1.92
C LEU A 85 1.61 8.33 0.50
N ALA A 86 0.90 8.87 -0.48
CA ALA A 86 1.27 8.77 -1.88
C ALA A 86 1.23 10.16 -2.52
N PHE A 87 2.31 10.54 -3.18
CA PHE A 87 2.43 11.78 -3.92
C PHE A 87 2.50 11.46 -5.41
N ASP A 88 1.69 12.18 -6.19
CA ASP A 88 1.70 12.05 -7.65
C ASP A 88 2.98 12.67 -8.22
N TYR A 89 3.67 11.92 -9.08
CA TYR A 89 4.77 12.49 -9.85
C TYR A 89 4.71 12.19 -11.35
N ALA A 90 3.90 11.21 -11.77
CA ALA A 90 3.83 10.78 -13.17
C ALA A 90 2.45 10.23 -13.61
N GLU A 91 1.40 10.36 -12.80
CA GLU A 91 0.03 9.95 -13.18
C GLU A 91 -0.74 11.12 -13.82
N PHE A 92 -0.92 12.19 -13.11
CA PHE A 92 -1.62 13.41 -13.57
C PHE A 92 -0.66 14.59 -13.62
N ASP A 93 0.29 14.64 -12.70
CA ASP A 93 1.38 15.60 -12.67
C ASP A 93 2.64 15.01 -13.29
N GLN A 94 3.54 15.87 -13.81
CA GLN A 94 4.83 15.42 -14.34
C GLN A 94 5.93 16.18 -13.61
N HIS A 95 6.64 15.48 -12.74
CA HIS A 95 7.72 16.05 -11.95
C HIS A 95 9.08 15.53 -12.39
N PRO A 96 10.10 16.40 -12.46
CA PRO A 96 11.46 15.97 -12.80
C PRO A 96 12.08 15.12 -11.66
N PRO A 97 13.11 14.32 -11.96
CA PRO A 97 13.77 13.46 -10.96
C PRO A 97 14.25 14.20 -9.72
N GLU A 98 14.66 15.46 -9.85
CA GLU A 98 15.12 16.29 -8.74
C GLU A 98 14.00 16.55 -7.71
N THR A 99 12.79 16.80 -8.18
CA THR A 99 11.60 16.97 -7.32
C THR A 99 11.25 15.66 -6.60
N VAL A 100 11.33 14.53 -7.31
CA VAL A 100 11.13 13.20 -6.72
C VAL A 100 12.14 12.96 -5.58
N GLN A 101 13.42 13.29 -5.81
CA GLN A 101 14.46 13.16 -4.78
C GLN A 101 14.24 14.08 -3.59
N GLN A 102 13.75 15.30 -3.79
CA GLN A 102 13.41 16.22 -2.69
C GLN A 102 12.31 15.65 -1.80
N VAL A 103 11.23 15.11 -2.39
CA VAL A 103 10.16 14.46 -1.64
C VAL A 103 10.69 13.24 -0.87
N LEU A 104 11.45 12.37 -1.54
CA LEU A 104 12.05 11.19 -0.89
C LEU A 104 12.93 11.59 0.30
N ALA A 105 13.81 12.58 0.12
CA ALA A 105 14.69 13.05 1.19
C ALA A 105 13.90 13.61 2.38
N LEU A 106 12.81 14.35 2.12
CA LEU A 106 11.94 14.86 3.17
C LEU A 106 11.27 13.72 3.93
N LEU A 107 10.63 12.77 3.24
CA LEU A 107 9.96 11.63 3.86
C LEU A 107 10.93 10.79 4.71
N GLN A 108 12.15 10.54 4.21
CA GLN A 108 13.19 9.81 4.92
C GLN A 108 13.71 10.57 6.13
N ARG A 109 13.88 11.91 6.04
CA ARG A 109 14.23 12.78 7.17
C ARG A 109 13.22 12.68 8.30
N GLU A 110 11.95 12.54 7.96
CA GLU A 110 10.85 12.38 8.92
C GLU A 110 10.66 10.93 9.41
N GLY A 111 11.59 10.03 9.06
CA GLY A 111 11.63 8.64 9.54
C GLY A 111 10.71 7.67 8.80
N MET A 112 10.22 8.05 7.61
CA MET A 112 9.38 7.17 6.81
C MET A 112 10.22 6.21 5.96
N GLN A 113 9.74 5.00 5.79
CA GLN A 113 10.17 4.10 4.72
C GLN A 113 9.58 4.58 3.40
N THR A 114 10.39 4.63 2.36
CA THR A 114 9.97 5.19 1.06
C THR A 114 10.09 4.18 -0.07
N THR A 115 9.15 4.21 -0.99
CA THR A 115 9.23 3.49 -2.26
C THR A 115 8.71 4.37 -3.40
N VAL A 116 9.15 4.07 -4.62
CA VAL A 116 8.67 4.74 -5.82
C VAL A 116 8.05 3.70 -6.74
N SER A 117 6.79 3.89 -7.10
CA SER A 117 6.12 3.11 -8.13
C SER A 117 6.29 3.79 -9.50
N SER A 118 5.62 3.30 -10.53
CA SER A 118 5.65 3.92 -11.85
C SER A 118 5.05 5.33 -11.91
N ILE A 119 4.20 5.69 -10.94
CA ILE A 119 3.43 6.94 -10.96
C ILE A 119 3.45 7.71 -9.63
N HIS A 120 3.75 7.06 -8.50
CA HIS A 120 3.66 7.67 -7.18
C HIS A 120 4.95 7.49 -6.36
N ILE A 121 5.24 8.48 -5.52
CA ILE A 121 6.20 8.40 -4.42
C ILE A 121 5.42 8.02 -3.16
N HIS A 122 5.85 6.96 -2.48
CA HIS A 122 5.19 6.47 -1.26
C HIS A 122 6.05 6.67 -0.03
N GLY A 123 5.41 6.97 1.09
CA GLY A 123 6.04 6.97 2.41
C GLY A 123 5.12 6.33 3.45
N CYS A 124 5.65 5.46 4.30
CA CYS A 124 4.91 4.82 5.39
C CYS A 124 5.75 4.69 6.66
N PHE A 125 5.07 4.47 7.77
CA PHE A 125 5.70 4.09 9.03
C PHE A 125 5.50 2.59 9.27
N GLY A 126 6.57 1.84 9.16
CA GLY A 126 6.60 0.39 9.29
C GLY A 126 7.43 -0.25 8.17
N ASP A 127 7.90 -1.45 8.41
CA ASP A 127 8.68 -2.21 7.44
C ASP A 127 7.70 -3.04 6.56
N PHE A 128 7.02 -2.34 5.65
CA PHE A 128 6.08 -2.99 4.73
C PHE A 128 6.67 -3.09 3.34
N ASN A 129 6.49 -4.25 2.74
CA ASN A 129 6.74 -4.49 1.32
C ASN A 129 5.78 -5.56 0.78
N LYS A 130 5.73 -5.70 -0.52
CA LYS A 130 4.79 -6.64 -1.17
C LYS A 130 5.02 -8.09 -0.75
N TRP A 131 6.28 -8.51 -0.55
CA TRP A 131 6.61 -9.86 -0.10
C TRP A 131 6.07 -10.13 1.30
N GLN A 132 6.35 -9.26 2.25
CA GLN A 132 5.86 -9.38 3.62
C GLN A 132 4.34 -9.37 3.68
N GLY A 133 3.70 -8.50 2.88
CA GLY A 133 2.24 -8.45 2.77
C GLY A 133 1.65 -9.74 2.22
N ALA A 134 2.24 -10.32 1.18
CA ALA A 134 1.83 -11.60 0.60
C ALA A 134 2.01 -12.75 1.61
N HIS A 135 3.18 -12.83 2.24
CA HIS A 135 3.48 -13.84 3.25
C HIS A 135 2.51 -13.76 4.44
N TRP A 136 2.28 -12.56 4.95
CA TRP A 136 1.34 -12.30 6.04
C TRP A 136 -0.08 -12.77 5.71
N ILE A 137 -0.62 -12.40 4.54
CA ILE A 137 -2.01 -12.72 4.21
C ILE A 137 -2.21 -14.19 3.89
N VAL A 138 -1.25 -14.82 3.22
CA VAL A 138 -1.26 -16.27 2.94
C VAL A 138 -1.26 -17.06 4.26
N ARG A 139 -0.43 -16.66 5.21
CA ARG A 139 -0.39 -17.29 6.54
C ARG A 139 -1.69 -17.04 7.31
N ALA A 140 -2.25 -15.84 7.26
CA ALA A 140 -3.48 -15.50 7.96
C ALA A 140 -4.72 -16.21 7.42
N LEU A 141 -4.79 -16.47 6.11
CA LEU A 141 -5.96 -17.10 5.48
C LEU A 141 -5.87 -18.63 5.50
N TRP A 142 -4.68 -19.20 5.27
CA TRP A 142 -4.55 -20.63 5.02
C TRP A 142 -3.55 -21.33 5.96
N GLY A 143 -2.91 -20.60 6.88
CA GLY A 143 -1.88 -21.17 7.76
C GLY A 143 -0.63 -21.65 7.02
N ARG A 144 -0.46 -21.25 5.73
CA ARG A 144 0.65 -21.70 4.88
C ARG A 144 1.83 -20.74 4.99
N ASP A 145 3.02 -21.26 4.77
CA ASP A 145 4.26 -20.51 4.74
C ASP A 145 4.71 -20.31 3.28
N LEU A 146 4.49 -19.13 2.75
CA LEU A 146 4.82 -18.78 1.38
C LEU A 146 6.32 -18.97 1.05
N ALA A 147 7.20 -18.73 2.03
CA ALA A 147 8.63 -18.88 1.84
C ALA A 147 9.06 -20.36 1.66
N GLN A 148 8.32 -21.30 2.23
CA GLN A 148 8.59 -22.74 2.10
C GLN A 148 7.90 -23.39 0.89
N GLU A 149 7.05 -22.66 0.19
CA GLU A 149 6.22 -23.17 -0.89
C GLU A 149 6.34 -22.34 -2.18
N GLN A 150 7.46 -21.68 -2.39
CA GLN A 150 7.66 -20.75 -3.53
C GLN A 150 7.41 -21.41 -4.89
N ASP A 151 7.71 -22.71 -5.02
CA ASP A 151 7.48 -23.52 -6.21
C ASP A 151 5.99 -23.70 -6.58
N ARG A 152 5.08 -23.35 -5.66
CA ARG A 152 3.61 -23.45 -5.83
C ARG A 152 2.93 -22.12 -6.12
N TRP A 153 3.70 -21.04 -6.20
CA TRP A 153 3.18 -19.68 -6.36
C TRP A 153 3.75 -19.03 -7.60
N VAL A 154 2.95 -18.20 -8.22
CA VAL A 154 3.39 -17.36 -9.35
C VAL A 154 3.19 -15.91 -8.96
N PHE A 155 4.22 -15.11 -9.16
CA PHE A 155 4.13 -13.66 -9.03
C PHE A 155 4.33 -13.01 -10.40
N VAL A 156 3.52 -11.97 -10.68
CA VAL A 156 3.65 -11.11 -11.84
C VAL A 156 3.70 -9.67 -11.36
N GLY A 157 4.73 -8.92 -11.76
CA GLY A 157 4.92 -7.51 -11.38
C GLY A 157 5.84 -6.81 -12.38
N ASP A 158 5.68 -5.49 -12.49
CA ASP A 158 6.38 -4.63 -13.44
C ASP A 158 6.84 -3.29 -12.85
N SER A 159 6.60 -3.09 -11.53
CA SER A 159 6.83 -1.81 -10.86
C SER A 159 8.10 -1.80 -10.03
N GLY A 160 8.63 -0.58 -9.75
CA GLY A 160 9.82 -0.37 -8.92
C GLY A 160 9.70 -0.84 -7.47
N ASN A 161 8.50 -1.15 -6.98
CA ASN A 161 8.26 -1.71 -5.65
C ASN A 161 8.00 -3.23 -5.65
N ASP A 162 8.22 -3.91 -6.78
CA ASP A 162 8.07 -5.37 -6.92
C ASP A 162 9.35 -6.19 -6.63
N PRO A 163 10.59 -5.64 -6.59
CA PRO A 163 11.80 -6.44 -6.45
C PRO A 163 11.80 -7.40 -5.26
N ALA A 164 11.17 -7.02 -4.15
CA ALA A 164 11.04 -7.88 -2.97
C ALA A 164 10.30 -9.20 -3.23
N MET A 165 9.45 -9.25 -4.26
CA MET A 165 8.70 -10.45 -4.66
C MET A 165 9.52 -11.42 -5.52
N PHE A 166 10.59 -10.92 -6.17
CA PHE A 166 11.47 -11.75 -7.03
C PHE A 166 12.71 -12.26 -6.29
N GLN A 167 13.00 -11.71 -5.12
CA GLN A 167 14.14 -12.07 -4.27
C GLN A 167 13.67 -12.19 -2.82
N PRO A 168 12.78 -13.14 -2.51
CA PRO A 168 12.24 -13.32 -1.18
C PRO A 168 13.23 -13.96 -0.21
#